data_7eaefeae50729991795dd194384a4e2f
#
_entry.id   7eaefeae50729991795dd194384a4e2f
#
_cell.length_a   1.000
_cell.length_b   1.000
_cell.length_c   1.000
_cell.angle_alpha   90.00
_cell.angle_beta   90.00
_cell.angle_gamma   90.00
#
_symmetry.space_group_name_H-M   'P 1'
#
loop_
_entity.id
_entity.type
_entity.pdbx_description
1 polymer ?
#
loop_
_entity_poly.entity_id
_entity_poly.type
_entity_poly.pdbx_seq_one_letter_code
_entity_poly.pdbx_strand_id
1 'polypeptide(L)'
;MRSLCDVVIEEDLIGKEVEFRTIWHRNLWEVAEITGVDRGARLIYFKDETGEFGLSEAEIMYLIAGDTAYDNHEASKYYVRLLNVVNAILGLIGAIFVYWVIFKIFN
;
A
#
# COMPACT_ATOMS: atom_id res chain seq x y z
N MET A 1 -3.05 7.83 17.73
CA MET A 1 -2.91 8.15 16.30
C MET A 1 -4.19 7.80 15.57
N ARG A 2 -4.74 8.71 14.79
CA ARG A 2 -5.94 8.44 14.01
C ARG A 2 -5.58 7.53 12.84
N SER A 3 -6.41 6.51 12.56
CA SER A 3 -6.28 5.72 11.35
C SER A 3 -6.72 6.54 10.13
N LEU A 4 -6.29 6.14 8.94
CA LEU A 4 -6.69 6.83 7.71
C LEU A 4 -8.20 6.75 7.49
N CYS A 5 -8.83 5.62 7.85
CA CYS A 5 -10.29 5.49 7.80
C CYS A 5 -10.99 6.51 8.70
N ASP A 6 -10.45 6.75 9.91
CA ASP A 6 -10.99 7.76 10.83
C ASP A 6 -10.83 9.17 10.26
N VAL A 7 -9.69 9.47 9.65
CA VAL A 7 -9.45 10.76 8.98
C VAL A 7 -10.48 11.00 7.88
N VAL A 8 -10.75 10.01 7.04
CA VAL A 8 -11.73 10.13 5.95
C VAL A 8 -13.11 10.47 6.49
N ILE A 9 -13.51 9.85 7.59
CA ILE A 9 -14.81 10.10 8.23
C ILE A 9 -14.85 11.46 8.91
N GLU A 10 -13.85 11.78 9.73
CA GLU A 10 -13.82 13.02 10.51
C GLU A 10 -13.71 14.27 9.65
N GLU A 11 -12.94 14.20 8.56
CA GLU A 11 -12.74 15.32 7.63
C GLU A 11 -13.79 15.34 6.50
N ASP A 12 -14.79 14.46 6.55
CA ASP A 12 -15.88 14.38 5.59
C ASP A 12 -15.38 14.30 4.14
N LEU A 13 -14.46 13.38 3.89
CA LEU A 13 -13.86 13.19 2.57
C LEU A 13 -14.67 12.28 1.64
N ILE A 14 -15.73 11.65 2.15
CA ILE A 14 -16.59 10.79 1.33
C ILE A 14 -17.31 11.66 0.29
N GLY A 15 -17.23 11.28 -0.98
CA GLY A 15 -17.77 12.06 -2.10
C GLY A 15 -16.79 13.08 -2.67
N LYS A 16 -15.58 13.16 -2.14
CA LYS A 16 -14.54 14.09 -2.62
C LYS A 16 -13.48 13.37 -3.40
N GLU A 17 -12.96 14.06 -4.42
CA GLU A 17 -11.82 13.58 -5.19
C GLU A 17 -10.53 13.82 -4.41
N VAL A 18 -9.69 12.79 -4.33
CA VAL A 18 -8.42 12.84 -3.62
C VAL A 18 -7.30 12.31 -4.50
N GLU A 19 -6.07 12.72 -4.20
CA GLU A 19 -4.86 12.14 -4.77
C GLU A 19 -4.22 11.23 -3.73
N PHE A 20 -3.68 10.10 -4.17
CA PHE A 20 -3.06 9.15 -3.24
C PHE A 20 -1.92 8.37 -3.90
N ARG A 21 -1.02 7.87 -3.07
CA ARG A 21 0.03 6.92 -3.45
C ARG A 21 -0.15 5.64 -2.67
N THR A 22 0.06 4.52 -3.34
CA THR A 22 0.02 3.20 -2.70
C THR A 22 1.43 2.65 -2.53
N ILE A 23 1.57 1.62 -1.70
CA ILE A 23 2.83 0.90 -1.53
C ILE A 23 3.24 0.16 -2.82
N TRP A 24 2.29 -0.12 -3.70
CA TRP A 24 2.51 -0.83 -4.96
C TRP A 24 3.03 0.10 -6.08
N HIS A 25 2.67 1.39 -6.02
CA HIS A 25 3.03 2.40 -7.02
C HIS A 25 3.56 3.67 -6.33
N ARG A 26 4.73 3.55 -5.70
CA ARG A 26 5.29 4.61 -4.86
C ARG A 26 5.55 5.94 -5.58
N ASN A 27 5.84 5.89 -6.88
CA ASN A 27 6.19 7.07 -7.66
C ASN A 27 5.03 7.60 -8.49
N LEU A 28 3.86 6.98 -8.38
CA LEU A 28 2.69 7.34 -9.17
C LEU A 28 1.59 7.90 -8.26
N TRP A 29 1.16 9.13 -8.53
CA TRP A 29 -0.03 9.70 -7.91
C TRP A 29 -1.25 9.24 -8.68
N GLU A 30 -2.21 8.67 -7.96
CA GLU A 30 -3.49 8.26 -8.50
C GLU A 30 -4.56 9.21 -8.00
N VAL A 31 -5.60 9.42 -8.80
CA VAL A 31 -6.72 10.32 -8.47
C VAL A 31 -8.01 9.51 -8.52
N ALA A 32 -8.81 9.60 -7.48
CA ALA A 32 -10.10 8.92 -7.40
C ALA A 32 -11.01 9.61 -6.40
N GLU A 33 -12.31 9.37 -6.52
CA GLU A 33 -13.32 9.83 -5.56
C GLU A 33 -13.48 8.79 -4.46
N ILE A 34 -13.51 9.24 -3.21
CA ILE A 34 -13.81 8.34 -2.08
C ILE A 34 -15.32 8.12 -2.04
N THR A 35 -15.74 6.85 -2.13
CA THR A 35 -17.16 6.48 -2.13
C THR A 35 -17.65 5.93 -0.80
N GLY A 36 -16.75 5.44 0.04
CA GLY A 36 -17.11 4.90 1.34
C GLY A 36 -15.93 4.41 2.14
N VAL A 37 -16.20 4.01 3.37
CA VAL A 37 -15.19 3.47 4.30
C VAL A 37 -15.80 2.34 5.09
N ASP A 38 -15.07 1.24 5.23
CA ASP A 38 -15.39 0.16 6.15
C ASP A 38 -14.36 0.18 7.29
N ARG A 39 -14.72 0.73 8.44
CA ARG A 39 -13.86 0.83 9.61
C ARG A 39 -13.47 -0.53 10.18
N GLY A 40 -14.39 -1.48 10.16
CA GLY A 40 -14.14 -2.82 10.68
C GLY A 40 -13.10 -3.58 9.89
N ALA A 41 -13.18 -3.50 8.57
CA ALA A 41 -12.21 -4.13 7.67
C ALA A 41 -11.01 -3.23 7.35
N ARG A 42 -11.01 -1.97 7.77
CA ARG A 42 -10.01 -0.94 7.47
C ARG A 42 -9.80 -0.76 5.97
N LEU A 43 -10.92 -0.69 5.24
CA LEU A 43 -10.94 -0.47 3.80
C LEU A 43 -11.49 0.91 3.47
N ILE A 44 -10.91 1.52 2.44
CA ILE A 44 -11.40 2.76 1.86
C ILE A 44 -11.81 2.45 0.41
N TYR A 45 -13.04 2.79 0.04
CA TYR A 45 -13.56 2.55 -1.29
C TYR A 45 -13.41 3.78 -2.15
N PHE A 46 -12.93 3.57 -3.37
CA PHE A 46 -12.68 4.62 -4.35
C PHE A 46 -13.42 4.31 -5.64
N LYS A 47 -13.65 5.37 -6.43
CA LYS A 47 -14.19 5.25 -7.77
C LYS A 47 -13.37 6.14 -8.70
N ASP A 48 -12.91 5.57 -9.80
CA ASP A 48 -12.23 6.28 -10.87
C ASP A 48 -12.90 5.98 -12.22
N GLU A 49 -12.25 6.35 -13.33
CA GLU A 49 -12.77 6.11 -14.68
C GLU A 49 -12.95 4.61 -15.01
N THR A 50 -12.19 3.75 -14.36
CA THR A 50 -12.23 2.29 -14.60
C THR A 50 -13.27 1.55 -13.75
N GLY A 51 -13.83 2.20 -12.71
CA GLY A 51 -14.83 1.64 -11.83
C GLY A 51 -14.52 1.82 -10.36
N GLU A 52 -15.22 1.05 -9.51
CA GLU A 52 -15.03 1.07 -8.07
C GLU A 52 -13.97 0.05 -7.65
N PHE A 53 -13.17 0.41 -6.63
CA PHE A 53 -12.21 -0.48 -6.02
C PHE A 53 -12.03 -0.12 -4.55
N GLY A 54 -11.53 -1.07 -3.77
CA GLY A 54 -11.23 -0.88 -2.35
C GLY A 54 -9.73 -1.05 -2.11
N LEU A 55 -9.19 -0.20 -1.24
CA LEU A 55 -7.81 -0.31 -0.77
C LEU A 55 -7.81 -0.41 0.74
N SER A 56 -6.99 -1.30 1.28
CA SER A 56 -6.69 -1.32 2.70
C SER A 56 -5.95 -0.05 3.08
N GLU A 57 -6.23 0.52 4.24
CA GLU A 57 -5.49 1.71 4.71
C GLU A 57 -4.00 1.44 4.82
N ALA A 58 -3.57 0.18 5.05
CA ALA A 58 -2.16 -0.19 5.06
C ALA A 58 -1.49 -0.11 3.69
N GLU A 59 -2.26 -0.09 2.61
CA GLU A 59 -1.74 0.03 1.24
C GLU A 59 -1.55 1.48 0.81
N ILE A 60 -2.20 2.43 1.48
CA ILE A 60 -2.16 3.85 1.12
C ILE A 60 -1.05 4.54 1.91
N MET A 61 -0.02 5.02 1.22
CA MET A 61 1.11 5.71 1.85
C MET A 61 0.82 7.19 2.11
N TYR A 62 0.26 7.86 1.13
CA TYR A 62 -0.05 9.29 1.19
C TYR A 62 -1.42 9.54 0.60
N LEU A 63 -2.14 10.48 1.18
CA LEU A 63 -3.43 10.92 0.66
C LEU A 63 -3.48 12.44 0.75
N ILE A 64 -3.83 13.09 -0.35
CA ILE A 64 -3.98 14.54 -0.43
C ILE A 64 -5.44 14.86 -0.75
N ALA A 65 -6.08 15.59 0.14
CA ALA A 65 -7.43 16.09 -0.02
C ALA A 65 -7.40 17.62 0.03
N GLY A 66 -7.56 18.26 -1.13
CA GLY A 66 -7.44 19.71 -1.24
C GLY A 66 -6.04 20.19 -0.84
N ASP A 67 -5.97 21.03 0.20
CA ASP A 67 -4.71 21.58 0.70
C ASP A 67 -4.07 20.75 1.82
N THR A 68 -4.72 19.67 2.25
CA THR A 68 -4.25 18.87 3.36
C THR A 68 -3.67 17.55 2.89
N ALA A 69 -2.46 17.25 3.35
CA ALA A 69 -1.78 15.98 3.06
C ALA A 69 -1.73 15.11 4.30
N TYR A 70 -2.02 13.84 4.14
CA TYR A 70 -1.97 12.84 5.21
C TYR A 70 -0.90 11.81 4.90
N ASP A 71 0.04 11.63 5.82
CA ASP A 71 1.12 10.65 5.73
C ASP A 71 0.78 9.44 6.59
N ASN A 72 0.72 8.27 5.98
CA ASN A 72 0.39 7.03 6.68
C ASN A 72 1.66 6.27 7.05
N HIS A 73 2.17 6.50 8.25
CA HIS A 73 3.38 5.83 8.75
C HIS A 73 3.23 4.31 8.85
N GLU A 74 2.02 3.80 9.10
CA GLU A 74 1.78 2.35 9.16
C GLU A 74 2.00 1.67 7.81
N ALA A 75 1.59 2.31 6.73
CA ALA A 75 1.82 1.81 5.38
C ALA A 75 3.31 1.75 5.06
N SER A 76 4.08 2.75 5.47
CA SER A 76 5.53 2.78 5.29
C SER A 76 6.20 1.62 6.04
N LYS A 77 5.79 1.34 7.27
CA LYS A 77 6.29 0.20 8.04
C LYS A 77 5.93 -1.13 7.38
N TYR A 78 4.71 -1.27 6.91
CA TYR A 78 4.26 -2.47 6.21
C TYR A 78 5.09 -2.71 4.95
N TYR A 79 5.35 -1.67 4.19
CA TYR A 79 6.17 -1.75 2.99
C TYR A 79 7.61 -2.22 3.31
N VAL A 80 8.22 -1.68 4.35
CA VAL A 80 9.57 -2.09 4.78
C VAL A 80 9.58 -3.56 5.18
N ARG A 81 8.57 -4.02 5.93
CA ARG A 81 8.45 -5.45 6.30
C ARG A 81 8.30 -6.33 5.07
N LEU A 82 7.49 -5.92 4.11
CA LEU A 82 7.30 -6.66 2.86
C LEU A 82 8.61 -6.77 2.08
N LEU A 83 9.37 -5.68 1.96
CA LEU A 83 10.69 -5.68 1.33
C LEU A 83 11.65 -6.63 2.02
N ASN A 84 11.69 -6.63 3.35
CA ASN A 84 12.56 -7.51 4.13
C ASN A 84 12.22 -8.97 3.90
N VAL A 85 10.93 -9.33 3.86
CA VAL A 85 10.48 -10.69 3.58
C VAL A 85 10.87 -11.10 2.16
N VAL A 86 10.64 -10.24 1.16
CA VAL A 86 11.01 -10.51 -0.24
C VAL A 86 12.52 -10.70 -0.37
N ASN A 87 13.33 -9.84 0.26
CA ASN A 87 14.78 -9.95 0.23
C ASN A 87 15.27 -11.25 0.89
N ALA A 88 14.66 -11.65 2.01
CA ALA A 88 14.98 -12.91 2.68
C ALA A 88 14.69 -14.13 1.79
N ILE A 89 13.54 -14.13 1.10
CA ILE A 89 13.15 -15.20 0.17
C ILE A 89 14.12 -15.25 -1.01
N LEU A 90 14.47 -14.12 -1.60
CA LEU A 90 15.41 -14.05 -2.72
C LEU A 90 16.80 -14.53 -2.30
N GLY A 91 17.24 -14.16 -1.10
CA GLY A 91 18.51 -14.63 -0.56
C GLY A 91 18.53 -16.14 -0.38
N LEU A 92 17.45 -16.72 0.14
CA LEU A 92 17.31 -18.18 0.31
C LEU A 92 17.33 -18.91 -1.04
N ILE A 93 16.60 -18.43 -2.02
CA ILE A 93 16.57 -19.00 -3.38
C ILE A 93 17.97 -18.93 -3.99
N GLY A 94 18.66 -17.80 -3.86
CA GLY A 94 20.03 -17.63 -4.35
C GLY A 94 21.00 -18.61 -3.72
N ALA A 95 20.92 -18.81 -2.40
CA ALA A 95 21.77 -19.78 -1.68
C ALA A 95 21.52 -21.20 -2.15
N ILE A 96 20.27 -21.61 -2.35
CA ILE A 96 19.91 -22.93 -2.85
C ILE A 96 20.46 -23.13 -4.27
N PHE A 97 20.33 -22.12 -5.12
CA PHE A 97 20.84 -22.18 -6.49
C PHE A 97 22.35 -22.33 -6.52
N VAL A 98 23.09 -21.56 -5.73
CA VAL A 98 24.56 -21.67 -5.63
C VAL A 98 24.98 -23.05 -5.15
N TYR A 99 24.32 -23.56 -4.10
CA TYR A 99 24.58 -24.91 -3.59
C TYR A 99 24.37 -25.98 -4.66
N TRP A 100 23.29 -25.86 -5.42
CA TRP A 100 22.96 -26.79 -6.51
C TRP A 100 24.02 -26.77 -7.62
N VAL A 101 24.48 -25.60 -8.02
CA VAL A 101 25.53 -25.40 -9.03
C VAL A 101 26.84 -26.06 -8.57
N ILE A 102 27.23 -25.78 -7.32
CA ILE A 102 28.47 -26.38 -6.74
C ILE A 102 28.37 -27.90 -6.71
N PHE A 103 27.23 -28.43 -6.28
CA PHE A 103 26.98 -29.87 -6.25
C PHE A 103 27.11 -30.51 -7.66
N LYS A 104 26.58 -29.84 -8.68
CA LYS A 104 26.69 -30.31 -10.07
C LYS A 104 28.11 -30.26 -10.60
N ILE A 105 28.89 -29.25 -10.23
CA ILE A 105 30.27 -29.09 -10.71
C ILE A 105 31.18 -30.17 -10.09
N PHE A 106 30.99 -30.49 -8.81
CA PHE A 106 31.85 -31.42 -8.07
C PHE A 106 31.38 -32.88 -8.11
N ASN A 107 30.26 -33.13 -8.73
CA ASN A 107 29.76 -34.47 -9.02
C ASN A 107 29.59 -34.67 -10.51
#